data_ce827adfa25490c12c2feac8b89db356
#
_entry.id   ce827adfa25490c12c2feac8b89db356
#
_cell.length_a   1.000
_cell.length_b   1.000
_cell.length_c   1.000
_cell.angle_alpha   90.00
_cell.angle_beta   90.00
_cell.angle_gamma   90.00
#
_symmetry.space_group_name_H-M   'P 1'
#
loop_
_entity.id
_entity.type
_entity.pdbx_description
1 polymer ?
#
loop_
_entity_poly.entity_id
_entity_poly.type
_entity_poly.pdbx_seq_one_letter_code
_entity_poly.pdbx_strand_id
1 'polypeptide(L)'
;MLGLLLAKRGADVLVLEGHENFDREFRGEVLQPSTAHLLDRLGLLEYIRAQPHSLLEAGKIRLNGAEVGEFSFKRIAPQYPYAIWMPQPIFLAALLRKAEALPSFQCWMGAKVTNLLEENGRVAGVSGSRHGQEPFEVRADVVVGADGRYSALARLGGFKPEYEHHDFDVVWFTIEQPPGWSSTFYVSLGENVRGLMLPKYPHHIQAGIVLPTGEWRRWRDKGLPAVAELVRRFDPIFAGFADALRDFTPFFPLEGIIRLIEDWARDGLLLIGDAAHTMSPAGAVGVNVAIATAAVAAQELYPLLGHGPIPREKLQAVQRIRESDVRTLHRLQLGAQRVLLSQGSRHPIVSWLVRAVLPLFLRSPLLPRVQRRLFFGVPLPPLDPAFSFREPAVASTRG
;
A
#
# COMPACT_ATOMS: atom_id res chain seq x y z
N MET A 1 7.56 9.57 3.82
CA MET A 1 6.63 10.68 3.45
C MET A 1 6.38 11.61 4.61
N LEU A 2 5.87 11.17 5.78
CA LEU A 2 5.64 12.07 6.93
C LEU A 2 6.89 12.85 7.30
N GLY A 3 8.02 12.16 7.53
CA GLY A 3 9.28 12.81 7.89
C GLY A 3 9.77 13.82 6.86
N LEU A 4 9.63 13.48 5.56
CA LEU A 4 9.95 14.41 4.47
C LEU A 4 9.14 15.71 4.54
N LEU A 5 7.83 15.60 4.80
CA LEU A 5 6.93 16.77 4.85
C LEU A 5 7.19 17.63 6.09
N LEU A 6 7.38 17.00 7.26
CA LEU A 6 7.71 17.74 8.50
C LEU A 6 9.06 18.45 8.40
N ALA A 7 10.09 17.75 7.89
CA ALA A 7 11.42 18.36 7.71
C ALA A 7 11.40 19.48 6.66
N LYS A 8 10.56 19.38 5.60
CA LYS A 8 10.34 20.48 4.64
C LYS A 8 9.85 21.76 5.33
N ARG A 9 9.13 21.64 6.44
CA ARG A 9 8.65 22.74 7.26
C ARG A 9 9.65 23.15 8.35
N GLY A 10 10.82 22.51 8.41
CA GLY A 10 11.88 22.82 9.38
C GLY A 10 11.71 22.13 10.74
N ALA A 11 10.81 21.17 10.89
CA ALA A 11 10.74 20.35 12.08
C ALA A 11 11.94 19.39 12.14
N ASP A 12 12.51 19.17 13.32
CA ASP A 12 13.54 18.17 13.54
C ASP A 12 12.93 16.76 13.47
N VAL A 13 13.41 15.96 12.54
CA VAL A 13 12.89 14.63 12.25
C VAL A 13 13.97 13.59 12.29
N LEU A 14 13.76 12.54 13.08
CA LEU A 14 14.52 11.31 13.05
C LEU A 14 13.64 10.16 12.61
N VAL A 15 13.99 9.50 11.51
CA VAL A 15 13.39 8.24 11.07
C VAL A 15 14.25 7.08 11.52
N LEU A 16 13.64 6.13 12.23
CA LEU A 16 14.27 4.88 12.66
C LEU A 16 13.77 3.74 11.77
N GLU A 17 14.66 3.15 10.98
CA GLU A 17 14.35 2.00 10.12
C GLU A 17 15.07 0.76 10.65
N GLY A 18 14.29 -0.27 11.00
CA GLY A 18 14.82 -1.51 11.60
C GLY A 18 15.65 -2.38 10.66
N HIS A 19 15.56 -2.17 9.34
CA HIS A 19 16.37 -2.88 8.34
C HIS A 19 17.58 -2.06 7.93
N GLU A 20 18.62 -2.75 7.46
CA GLU A 20 19.87 -2.13 7.00
C GLU A 20 19.72 -1.43 5.63
N ASN A 21 18.71 -1.83 4.85
CA ASN A 21 18.41 -1.26 3.55
C ASN A 21 16.92 -1.42 3.22
N PHE A 22 16.50 -0.95 2.06
CA PHE A 22 15.12 -1.09 1.57
C PHE A 22 14.91 -2.34 0.70
N ASP A 23 15.91 -3.20 0.54
CA ASP A 23 15.81 -4.44 -0.22
C ASP A 23 14.94 -5.43 0.55
N ARG A 24 13.64 -5.31 0.34
CA ARG A 24 12.62 -6.16 0.96
C ARG A 24 11.90 -6.94 -0.13
N GLU A 25 11.37 -8.08 0.30
CA GLU A 25 10.40 -8.82 -0.49
C GLU A 25 9.19 -7.95 -0.86
N PHE A 26 8.58 -8.29 -1.98
CA PHE A 26 7.46 -7.59 -2.59
C PHE A 26 6.44 -6.99 -1.62
N ARG A 27 6.22 -5.69 -1.68
CA ARG A 27 5.13 -4.98 -1.00
C ARG A 27 4.71 -3.76 -1.82
N GLY A 28 3.39 -3.65 -2.07
CA GLY A 28 2.66 -2.43 -2.43
C GLY A 28 3.33 -1.49 -3.44
N GLU A 29 3.51 -1.94 -4.69
CA GLU A 29 4.32 -1.23 -5.69
C GLU A 29 3.49 -0.37 -6.66
N VAL A 30 2.18 -0.27 -6.47
CA VAL A 30 1.30 0.50 -7.36
C VAL A 30 0.86 1.81 -6.69
N LEU A 31 1.37 2.91 -7.20
CA LEU A 31 0.92 4.25 -6.85
C LEU A 31 -0.28 4.61 -7.76
N GLN A 32 -1.44 4.71 -7.16
CA GLN A 32 -2.69 4.97 -7.85
C GLN A 32 -2.80 6.44 -8.31
N PRO A 33 -3.73 6.78 -9.21
CA PRO A 33 -3.99 8.16 -9.65
C PRO A 33 -4.19 9.16 -8.50
N SER A 34 -4.80 8.73 -7.40
CA SER A 34 -4.94 9.56 -6.18
C SER A 34 -3.60 9.95 -5.56
N THR A 35 -2.65 9.01 -5.54
CA THR A 35 -1.30 9.30 -5.06
C THR A 35 -0.52 10.15 -6.05
N ALA A 36 -0.66 9.93 -7.37
CA ALA A 36 -0.09 10.80 -8.38
C ALA A 36 -0.60 12.24 -8.21
N HIS A 37 -1.91 12.43 -7.98
CA HIS A 37 -2.50 13.73 -7.69
C HIS A 37 -1.91 14.36 -6.41
N LEU A 38 -1.78 13.58 -5.32
CA LEU A 38 -1.18 14.08 -4.07
C LEU A 38 0.29 14.48 -4.26
N LEU A 39 1.07 13.63 -4.94
CA LEU A 39 2.47 13.92 -5.25
C LEU A 39 2.62 15.17 -6.14
N ASP A 40 1.69 15.38 -7.08
CA ASP A 40 1.68 16.59 -7.91
C ASP A 40 1.40 17.86 -7.08
N ARG A 41 0.40 17.81 -6.21
CA ARG A 41 0.14 18.91 -5.26
C ARG A 41 1.32 19.24 -4.38
N LEU A 42 2.07 18.22 -3.96
CA LEU A 42 3.31 18.36 -3.18
C LEU A 42 4.52 18.76 -4.03
N GLY A 43 4.41 18.86 -5.36
CA GLY A 43 5.54 19.14 -6.24
C GLY A 43 6.57 18.01 -6.34
N LEU A 44 6.15 16.78 -6.05
CA LEU A 44 7.01 15.59 -6.04
C LEU A 44 6.76 14.64 -7.22
N LEU A 45 5.68 14.82 -7.99
CA LEU A 45 5.27 13.85 -9.02
C LEU A 45 6.35 13.66 -10.08
N GLU A 46 6.88 14.73 -10.65
CA GLU A 46 7.89 14.65 -11.71
C GLU A 46 9.22 14.05 -11.19
N TYR A 47 9.60 14.39 -9.95
CA TYR A 47 10.76 13.78 -9.30
C TYR A 47 10.61 12.26 -9.12
N ILE A 48 9.43 11.80 -8.74
CA ILE A 48 9.14 10.36 -8.61
C ILE A 48 9.06 9.70 -9.98
N ARG A 49 8.43 10.33 -10.98
CA ARG A 49 8.37 9.81 -12.34
C ARG A 49 9.71 9.75 -13.06
N ALA A 50 10.68 10.52 -12.63
CA ALA A 50 12.05 10.43 -13.12
C ALA A 50 12.79 9.16 -12.63
N GLN A 51 12.23 8.42 -11.66
CA GLN A 51 12.80 7.15 -11.20
C GLN A 51 12.32 5.99 -12.09
N PRO A 52 13.04 4.83 -12.10
CA PRO A 52 12.61 3.64 -12.81
C PRO A 52 11.20 3.16 -12.42
N HIS A 53 10.31 3.08 -13.40
CA HIS A 53 8.91 2.65 -13.18
C HIS A 53 8.28 2.13 -14.47
N SER A 54 7.10 1.50 -14.35
CA SER A 54 6.18 1.19 -15.45
C SER A 54 4.87 1.93 -15.25
N LEU A 55 4.16 2.24 -16.34
CA LEU A 55 2.82 2.82 -16.27
C LEU A 55 1.77 1.73 -16.50
N LEU A 56 0.69 1.79 -15.74
CA LEU A 56 -0.51 0.97 -15.91
C LEU A 56 -1.63 1.88 -16.38
N GLU A 57 -2.03 1.76 -17.65
CA GLU A 57 -3.01 2.65 -18.27
C GLU A 57 -4.43 2.08 -18.26
N ALA A 58 -4.52 0.75 -18.27
CA ALA A 58 -5.78 0.04 -18.31
C ALA A 58 -5.73 -1.26 -17.50
N GLY A 59 -6.88 -1.78 -17.18
CA GLY A 59 -7.06 -3.10 -16.60
C GLY A 59 -8.14 -3.87 -17.32
N LYS A 60 -7.94 -5.18 -17.43
CA LYS A 60 -8.90 -6.10 -18.06
C LYS A 60 -9.33 -7.17 -17.07
N ILE A 61 -10.59 -7.57 -17.17
CA ILE A 61 -11.16 -8.63 -16.37
C ILE A 61 -11.41 -9.81 -17.28
N ARG A 62 -10.84 -10.96 -16.92
CA ARG A 62 -11.08 -12.25 -17.58
C ARG A 62 -11.97 -13.12 -16.70
N LEU A 63 -13.00 -13.70 -17.28
CA LEU A 63 -13.84 -14.70 -16.64
C LEU A 63 -13.70 -16.02 -17.41
N ASN A 64 -13.12 -17.04 -16.79
CA ASN A 64 -12.81 -18.32 -17.42
C ASN A 64 -12.05 -18.18 -18.77
N GLY A 65 -11.05 -17.29 -18.79
CA GLY A 65 -10.22 -17.01 -19.95
C GLY A 65 -10.78 -16.00 -20.96
N ALA A 66 -12.09 -15.71 -20.93
CA ALA A 66 -12.72 -14.73 -21.81
C ALA A 66 -12.65 -13.31 -21.21
N GLU A 67 -12.29 -12.31 -22.00
CA GLU A 67 -12.31 -10.91 -21.58
C GLU A 67 -13.78 -10.44 -21.49
N VAL A 68 -14.23 -10.08 -20.28
CA VAL A 68 -15.60 -9.66 -19.99
C VAL A 68 -15.73 -8.18 -19.65
N GLY A 69 -14.63 -7.51 -19.38
CA GLY A 69 -14.61 -6.09 -19.05
C GLY A 69 -13.23 -5.48 -19.11
N GLU A 70 -13.22 -4.19 -19.38
CA GLU A 70 -12.04 -3.35 -19.37
C GLU A 70 -12.35 -2.06 -18.61
N PHE A 71 -11.38 -1.54 -17.89
CA PHE A 71 -11.42 -0.18 -17.39
C PHE A 71 -10.14 0.56 -17.77
N SER A 72 -10.28 1.86 -17.99
CA SER A 72 -9.16 2.75 -18.33
C SER A 72 -9.06 3.84 -17.29
N PHE A 73 -7.85 4.07 -16.80
CA PHE A 73 -7.58 5.19 -15.89
C PHE A 73 -7.90 6.54 -16.55
N LYS A 74 -7.78 6.65 -17.88
CA LYS A 74 -8.17 7.86 -18.63
C LYS A 74 -9.64 8.24 -18.43
N ARG A 75 -10.53 7.25 -18.27
CA ARG A 75 -11.97 7.50 -17.99
C ARG A 75 -12.23 7.86 -16.53
N ILE A 76 -11.45 7.30 -15.61
CA ILE A 76 -11.64 7.46 -14.16
C ILE A 76 -10.94 8.71 -13.67
N ALA A 77 -9.77 8.98 -14.21
CA ALA A 77 -8.80 10.00 -13.77
C ALA A 77 -8.16 10.71 -14.97
N PRO A 78 -8.91 11.53 -15.74
CA PRO A 78 -8.37 12.13 -16.97
C PRO A 78 -7.10 12.94 -16.76
N GLN A 79 -6.93 13.53 -15.60
CA GLN A 79 -5.76 14.33 -15.23
C GLN A 79 -4.52 13.48 -14.93
N TYR A 80 -4.73 12.27 -14.40
CA TYR A 80 -3.69 11.27 -14.11
C TYR A 80 -4.13 9.93 -14.70
N PRO A 81 -4.03 9.76 -16.05
CA PRO A 81 -4.67 8.64 -16.76
C PRO A 81 -3.92 7.31 -16.61
N TYR A 82 -3.17 7.14 -15.52
CA TYR A 82 -2.33 5.99 -15.23
C TYR A 82 -2.21 5.73 -13.73
N ALA A 83 -1.84 4.52 -13.37
CA ALA A 83 -1.17 4.21 -12.10
C ALA A 83 0.31 3.97 -12.38
N ILE A 84 1.17 4.26 -11.41
CA ILE A 84 2.63 4.07 -11.52
C ILE A 84 2.98 2.78 -10.79
N TRP A 85 3.50 1.79 -11.51
CA TRP A 85 4.12 0.63 -10.90
C TRP A 85 5.60 0.92 -10.69
N MET A 86 6.03 0.97 -9.44
CA MET A 86 7.40 1.28 -9.06
C MET A 86 7.86 0.35 -7.95
N PRO A 87 9.04 -0.29 -8.05
CA PRO A 87 9.59 -1.05 -6.94
C PRO A 87 9.66 -0.23 -5.67
N GLN A 88 9.11 -0.75 -4.56
CA GLN A 88 9.08 -0.04 -3.28
C GLN A 88 10.45 0.46 -2.84
N PRO A 89 11.56 -0.31 -2.97
CA PRO A 89 12.90 0.18 -2.65
C PRO A 89 13.28 1.45 -3.41
N ILE A 90 12.94 1.55 -4.71
CA ILE A 90 13.21 2.73 -5.54
C ILE A 90 12.41 3.93 -5.02
N PHE A 91 11.12 3.73 -4.72
CA PHE A 91 10.25 4.80 -4.20
C PHE A 91 10.75 5.30 -2.84
N LEU A 92 11.07 4.39 -1.90
CA LEU A 92 11.57 4.75 -0.57
C LEU A 92 12.93 5.45 -0.65
N ALA A 93 13.86 4.94 -1.45
CA ALA A 93 15.17 5.58 -1.65
C ALA A 93 15.04 6.98 -2.27
N ALA A 94 14.11 7.18 -3.21
CA ALA A 94 13.85 8.50 -3.78
C ALA A 94 13.32 9.49 -2.72
N LEU A 95 12.37 9.07 -1.88
CA LEU A 95 11.87 9.89 -0.78
C LEU A 95 12.96 10.18 0.26
N LEU A 96 13.79 9.18 0.59
CA LEU A 96 14.89 9.35 1.53
C LEU A 96 15.92 10.36 1.00
N ARG A 97 16.42 10.20 -0.22
CA ARG A 97 17.35 11.18 -0.83
C ARG A 97 16.80 12.61 -0.83
N LYS A 98 15.48 12.76 -1.08
CA LYS A 98 14.84 14.08 -1.05
C LYS A 98 14.78 14.65 0.37
N ALA A 99 14.60 13.79 1.38
CA ALA A 99 14.54 14.18 2.79
C ALA A 99 15.92 14.50 3.36
N GLU A 100 16.95 13.71 3.04
CA GLU A 100 18.34 13.92 3.48
C GLU A 100 18.96 15.23 2.98
N ALA A 101 18.39 15.81 1.90
CA ALA A 101 18.77 17.15 1.46
C ALA A 101 18.26 18.28 2.39
N LEU A 102 17.44 17.96 3.39
CA LEU A 102 16.90 18.90 4.36
C LEU A 102 17.72 18.85 5.68
N PRO A 103 18.19 19.99 6.21
CA PRO A 103 19.10 20.00 7.35
C PRO A 103 18.47 19.46 8.65
N SER A 104 17.14 19.50 8.77
CA SER A 104 16.38 19.02 9.93
C SER A 104 15.96 17.56 9.83
N PHE A 105 16.49 16.80 8.86
CA PHE A 105 16.13 15.40 8.67
C PHE A 105 17.31 14.45 8.93
N GLN A 106 17.04 13.40 9.69
CA GLN A 106 17.96 12.28 9.88
C GLN A 106 17.25 10.95 9.67
N CYS A 107 17.96 9.95 9.16
CA CYS A 107 17.49 8.58 9.09
C CYS A 107 18.56 7.62 9.61
N TRP A 108 18.18 6.76 10.56
CA TRP A 108 19.05 5.70 11.06
C TRP A 108 18.57 4.36 10.53
N MET A 109 19.33 3.77 9.63
CA MET A 109 19.12 2.40 9.16
C MET A 109 19.63 1.41 10.21
N GLY A 110 19.08 0.18 10.24
CA GLY A 110 19.43 -0.83 11.24
C GLY A 110 18.99 -0.49 12.67
N ALA A 111 18.14 0.52 12.85
CA ALA A 111 17.70 1.01 14.16
C ALA A 111 16.37 0.37 14.57
N LYS A 112 16.42 -0.66 15.39
CA LYS A 112 15.25 -1.40 15.87
C LYS A 112 14.78 -0.89 17.22
N VAL A 113 13.57 -0.34 17.26
CA VAL A 113 12.89 0.07 18.50
C VAL A 113 12.44 -1.16 19.28
N THR A 114 12.73 -1.18 20.58
CA THR A 114 12.34 -2.28 21.48
C THR A 114 11.47 -1.83 22.64
N ASN A 115 11.52 -0.53 23.03
CA ASN A 115 10.71 -0.02 24.13
C ASN A 115 10.22 1.40 23.84
N LEU A 116 9.18 1.80 24.56
CA LEU A 116 8.74 3.18 24.69
C LEU A 116 9.38 3.80 25.94
N LEU A 117 9.81 5.06 25.85
CA LEU A 117 10.18 5.87 27.00
C LEU A 117 8.93 6.62 27.45
N GLU A 118 8.51 6.39 28.69
CA GLU A 118 7.31 7.02 29.25
C GLU A 118 7.68 7.97 30.41
N GLU A 119 7.07 9.14 30.42
CA GLU A 119 7.18 10.13 31.49
C GLU A 119 5.77 10.59 31.90
N ASN A 120 5.45 10.48 33.18
CA ASN A 120 4.14 10.87 33.72
C ASN A 120 2.94 10.25 32.96
N GLY A 121 3.08 8.98 32.51
CA GLY A 121 2.05 8.26 31.75
C GLY A 121 1.94 8.64 30.26
N ARG A 122 2.87 9.47 29.75
CA ARG A 122 2.94 9.89 28.34
C ARG A 122 4.17 9.30 27.66
N VAL A 123 4.05 8.96 26.39
CA VAL A 123 5.22 8.55 25.59
C VAL A 123 6.04 9.80 25.28
N ALA A 124 7.31 9.79 25.72
CA ALA A 124 8.27 10.87 25.54
C ALA A 124 9.44 10.48 24.62
N GLY A 125 9.41 9.26 24.07
CA GLY A 125 10.47 8.78 23.20
C GLY A 125 10.46 7.27 23.01
N VAL A 126 11.56 6.78 22.46
CA VAL A 126 11.80 5.35 22.22
C VAL A 126 13.22 4.97 22.58
N SER A 127 13.43 3.69 22.90
CA SER A 127 14.75 3.09 22.99
C SER A 127 14.86 1.80 22.19
N GLY A 128 16.07 1.41 21.86
CA GLY A 128 16.32 0.25 21.05
C GLY A 128 17.80 -0.01 20.82
N SER A 129 18.10 -0.73 19.73
CA SER A 129 19.47 -0.99 19.30
C SER A 129 19.66 -0.68 17.83
N ARG A 130 20.82 -0.13 17.47
CA ARG A 130 21.24 0.08 16.09
C ARG A 130 22.25 -0.99 15.71
N HIS A 131 22.12 -1.52 14.49
CA HIS A 131 22.95 -2.65 14.00
C HIS A 131 22.99 -3.85 14.97
N GLY A 132 21.94 -4.00 15.79
CA GLY A 132 21.78 -5.09 16.76
C GLY A 132 22.65 -4.99 18.03
N GLN A 133 23.53 -4.01 18.15
CA GLN A 133 24.51 -3.93 19.26
C GLN A 133 24.55 -2.57 19.95
N GLU A 134 24.45 -1.46 19.22
CA GLU A 134 24.56 -0.12 19.78
C GLU A 134 23.21 0.30 20.40
N PRO A 135 23.10 0.44 21.73
CA PRO A 135 21.87 0.91 22.35
C PRO A 135 21.65 2.40 22.04
N PHE A 136 20.40 2.79 21.90
CA PHE A 136 20.03 4.19 21.77
C PHE A 136 18.80 4.52 22.61
N GLU A 137 18.70 5.78 22.99
CA GLU A 137 17.49 6.43 23.50
C GLU A 137 17.26 7.72 22.72
N VAL A 138 16.02 7.92 22.28
CA VAL A 138 15.61 9.13 21.55
C VAL A 138 14.37 9.69 22.19
N ARG A 139 14.42 10.97 22.56
CA ARG A 139 13.28 11.74 23.07
C ARG A 139 12.64 12.53 21.94
N ALA A 140 11.33 12.68 21.99
CA ALA A 140 10.56 13.39 20.98
C ALA A 140 9.25 13.94 21.55
N ASP A 141 8.75 15.04 20.97
CA ASP A 141 7.40 15.56 21.25
C ASP A 141 6.31 14.58 20.85
N VAL A 142 6.57 13.79 19.79
CA VAL A 142 5.70 12.73 19.32
C VAL A 142 6.50 11.58 18.70
N VAL A 143 6.15 10.37 19.07
CA VAL A 143 6.57 9.14 18.41
C VAL A 143 5.49 8.74 17.41
N VAL A 144 5.88 8.42 16.17
CA VAL A 144 4.94 7.97 15.15
C VAL A 144 5.29 6.55 14.72
N GLY A 145 4.37 5.62 14.99
CA GLY A 145 4.45 4.23 14.57
C GLY A 145 3.97 4.08 13.12
N ALA A 146 4.91 3.89 12.20
CA ALA A 146 4.67 3.57 10.79
C ALA A 146 5.36 2.25 10.40
N ASP A 147 5.50 1.35 11.36
CA ASP A 147 6.32 0.13 11.34
C ASP A 147 5.57 -1.11 10.80
N GLY A 148 4.44 -0.87 10.11
CA GLY A 148 3.76 -1.85 9.28
C GLY A 148 2.82 -2.79 10.02
N ARG A 149 2.42 -3.88 9.33
CA ARG A 149 1.36 -4.83 9.78
C ARG A 149 1.61 -5.46 11.13
N TYR A 150 2.86 -5.69 11.49
CA TYR A 150 3.29 -6.32 12.74
C TYR A 150 3.95 -5.32 13.67
N SER A 151 3.39 -4.12 13.72
CA SER A 151 3.90 -2.97 14.45
C SER A 151 4.34 -3.33 15.87
N ALA A 152 5.61 -3.09 16.17
CA ALA A 152 6.15 -3.18 17.51
C ALA A 152 5.58 -2.07 18.39
N LEU A 153 5.41 -0.86 17.82
CA LEU A 153 4.86 0.29 18.55
C LEU A 153 3.39 0.11 18.90
N ALA A 154 2.59 -0.52 18.02
CA ALA A 154 1.20 -0.87 18.35
C ALA A 154 1.14 -1.83 19.55
N ARG A 155 2.01 -2.85 19.58
CA ARG A 155 2.09 -3.80 20.70
C ARG A 155 2.61 -3.15 21.97
N LEU A 156 3.72 -2.40 21.90
CA LEU A 156 4.31 -1.72 23.05
C LEU A 156 3.37 -0.67 23.65
N GLY A 157 2.64 0.04 22.79
CA GLY A 157 1.64 1.02 23.15
C GLY A 157 0.32 0.42 23.66
N GLY A 158 0.16 -0.91 23.65
CA GLY A 158 -1.06 -1.57 24.12
C GLY A 158 -2.29 -1.31 23.26
N PHE A 159 -2.09 -0.96 21.98
CA PHE A 159 -3.18 -0.74 21.03
C PHE A 159 -3.90 -2.05 20.68
N LYS A 160 -5.20 -1.97 20.54
CA LYS A 160 -6.03 -3.13 20.24
C LYS A 160 -6.68 -2.98 18.87
N PRO A 161 -6.80 -4.07 18.09
CA PRO A 161 -7.60 -4.05 16.89
C PRO A 161 -9.10 -4.00 17.25
N GLU A 162 -9.84 -3.13 16.56
CA GLU A 162 -11.30 -3.14 16.57
C GLU A 162 -11.81 -4.36 15.80
N TYR A 163 -11.18 -4.65 14.65
CA TYR A 163 -11.41 -5.87 13.88
C TYR A 163 -10.19 -6.27 13.06
N GLU A 164 -10.12 -7.57 12.77
CA GLU A 164 -9.15 -8.19 11.88
C GLU A 164 -9.81 -9.29 11.07
N HIS A 165 -9.57 -9.30 9.75
CA HIS A 165 -10.02 -10.32 8.80
C HIS A 165 -8.84 -10.85 8.02
N HIS A 166 -8.78 -12.17 7.86
CA HIS A 166 -7.74 -12.85 7.07
C HIS A 166 -8.37 -14.03 6.36
N ASP A 167 -8.99 -13.76 5.21
CA ASP A 167 -9.77 -14.74 4.46
C ASP A 167 -8.99 -15.39 3.32
N PHE A 168 -7.91 -14.74 2.86
CA PHE A 168 -7.11 -15.22 1.73
C PHE A 168 -5.67 -14.77 1.81
N ASP A 169 -4.83 -15.44 1.00
CA ASP A 169 -3.46 -15.07 0.71
C ASP A 169 -3.28 -14.85 -0.78
N VAL A 170 -2.31 -14.04 -1.16
CA VAL A 170 -1.88 -13.92 -2.56
C VAL A 170 -0.48 -14.49 -2.67
N VAL A 171 -0.32 -15.51 -3.49
CA VAL A 171 0.98 -16.13 -3.76
C VAL A 171 1.55 -15.49 -5.02
N TRP A 172 2.53 -14.64 -4.83
CA TRP A 172 3.19 -13.89 -5.90
C TRP A 172 4.35 -14.65 -6.51
N PHE A 173 4.56 -14.49 -7.81
CA PHE A 173 5.74 -14.89 -8.55
C PHE A 173 5.97 -13.95 -9.73
N THR A 174 7.15 -14.02 -10.35
CA THR A 174 7.53 -13.12 -11.46
C THR A 174 8.04 -13.94 -12.62
N ILE A 175 7.63 -13.55 -13.84
CA ILE A 175 8.16 -14.10 -15.09
C ILE A 175 8.70 -12.98 -15.99
N GLU A 176 9.51 -13.30 -16.95
CA GLU A 176 9.83 -12.38 -18.05
C GLU A 176 8.56 -12.04 -18.84
N GLN A 177 8.45 -10.80 -19.27
CA GLN A 177 7.31 -10.33 -20.03
C GLN A 177 7.30 -10.93 -21.43
N PRO A 178 6.23 -11.65 -21.84
CA PRO A 178 6.13 -12.14 -23.21
C PRO A 178 6.11 -11.01 -24.25
N PRO A 179 6.60 -11.24 -25.46
CA PRO A 179 6.50 -10.28 -26.54
C PRO A 179 5.04 -9.83 -26.79
N GLY A 180 4.84 -8.53 -26.98
CA GLY A 180 3.52 -7.96 -27.27
C GLY A 180 2.62 -7.74 -26.04
N TRP A 181 3.11 -7.98 -24.80
CA TRP A 181 2.36 -7.64 -23.60
C TRP A 181 2.25 -6.11 -23.46
N SER A 182 1.04 -5.63 -23.24
CA SER A 182 0.75 -4.19 -23.09
C SER A 182 0.87 -3.69 -21.64
N SER A 183 0.81 -2.37 -21.43
CA SER A 183 0.74 -1.71 -20.12
C SER A 183 -0.60 -1.95 -19.39
N THR A 184 -1.19 -3.12 -19.60
CA THR A 184 -2.48 -3.54 -19.05
C THR A 184 -2.26 -4.54 -17.93
N PHE A 185 -2.96 -4.38 -16.83
CA PHE A 185 -3.04 -5.43 -15.83
C PHE A 185 -4.30 -6.27 -16.03
N TYR A 186 -4.25 -7.52 -15.57
CA TYR A 186 -5.35 -8.45 -15.69
C TYR A 186 -5.81 -8.92 -14.32
N VAL A 187 -7.14 -8.99 -14.14
CA VAL A 187 -7.79 -9.71 -13.06
C VAL A 187 -8.40 -10.96 -13.67
N SER A 188 -7.93 -12.13 -13.29
CA SER A 188 -8.43 -13.40 -13.79
C SER A 188 -9.34 -14.05 -12.75
N LEU A 189 -10.59 -14.33 -13.15
CA LEU A 189 -11.63 -14.96 -12.36
C LEU A 189 -11.97 -16.33 -13.00
N GLY A 190 -11.11 -17.32 -12.78
CA GLY A 190 -11.33 -18.68 -13.23
C GLY A 190 -12.15 -19.50 -12.24
N GLU A 191 -12.73 -20.61 -12.71
CA GLU A 191 -13.45 -21.56 -11.82
C GLU A 191 -12.51 -22.20 -10.79
N ASN A 192 -11.27 -22.46 -11.19
CA ASN A 192 -10.32 -23.22 -10.39
C ASN A 192 -9.16 -22.37 -9.84
N VAL A 193 -8.79 -21.29 -10.52
CA VAL A 193 -7.68 -20.41 -10.12
C VAL A 193 -8.06 -18.97 -10.39
N ARG A 194 -7.82 -18.11 -9.43
CA ARG A 194 -8.09 -16.68 -9.50
C ARG A 194 -6.82 -15.91 -9.20
N GLY A 195 -6.64 -14.76 -9.81
CA GLY A 195 -5.45 -13.99 -9.55
C GLY A 195 -5.32 -12.73 -10.39
N LEU A 196 -4.14 -12.18 -10.35
CA LEU A 196 -3.75 -10.91 -10.92
C LEU A 196 -2.50 -11.08 -11.75
N MET A 197 -2.38 -10.31 -12.82
CA MET A 197 -1.15 -10.18 -13.61
C MET A 197 -0.89 -8.71 -13.83
N LEU A 198 0.28 -8.24 -13.43
CA LEU A 198 0.68 -6.82 -13.45
C LEU A 198 1.99 -6.69 -14.23
N PRO A 199 2.09 -5.74 -15.18
CA PRO A 199 3.39 -5.38 -15.75
C PRO A 199 4.34 -4.92 -14.63
N LYS A 200 5.55 -5.44 -14.61
CA LYS A 200 6.59 -5.13 -13.63
C LYS A 200 7.85 -4.62 -14.31
N TYR A 201 8.36 -3.48 -13.83
CA TYR A 201 9.62 -2.93 -14.33
C TYR A 201 10.80 -3.91 -14.10
N PRO A 202 11.80 -4.04 -15.03
CA PRO A 202 11.83 -3.35 -16.34
C PRO A 202 11.01 -4.05 -17.43
N HIS A 203 10.95 -5.35 -17.50
CA HIS A 203 10.31 -6.17 -18.55
C HIS A 203 9.83 -7.51 -17.95
N HIS A 204 9.04 -7.43 -16.90
CA HIS A 204 8.50 -8.62 -16.24
C HIS A 204 6.98 -8.52 -16.09
N ILE A 205 6.37 -9.65 -15.80
CA ILE A 205 5.02 -9.74 -15.26
C ILE A 205 5.12 -10.26 -13.84
N GLN A 206 4.44 -9.57 -12.95
CA GLN A 206 4.16 -10.06 -11.62
C GLN A 206 2.80 -10.71 -11.61
N ALA A 207 2.75 -11.98 -11.28
CA ALA A 207 1.54 -12.76 -11.16
C ALA A 207 1.26 -13.11 -9.71
N GLY A 208 -0.01 -13.00 -9.30
CA GLY A 208 -0.46 -13.35 -7.96
C GLY A 208 -1.64 -14.28 -8.02
N ILE A 209 -1.50 -15.49 -7.47
CA ILE A 209 -2.58 -16.46 -7.30
C ILE A 209 -3.28 -16.20 -5.97
N VAL A 210 -4.58 -15.98 -5.99
CA VAL A 210 -5.41 -15.78 -4.80
C VAL A 210 -5.86 -17.13 -4.28
N LEU A 211 -5.50 -17.45 -3.05
CA LEU A 211 -5.84 -18.70 -2.37
C LEU A 211 -6.52 -18.40 -1.02
N PRO A 212 -7.49 -19.21 -0.57
CA PRO A 212 -7.97 -19.13 0.81
C PRO A 212 -6.82 -19.25 1.81
N THR A 213 -6.96 -18.59 2.97
CA THR A 213 -5.95 -18.62 4.05
C THR A 213 -5.48 -20.03 4.37
N GLY A 214 -4.15 -20.23 4.38
CA GLY A 214 -3.50 -21.50 4.67
C GLY A 214 -3.50 -22.53 3.52
N GLU A 215 -4.19 -22.26 2.39
CA GLU A 215 -4.19 -23.17 1.24
C GLU A 215 -2.80 -23.27 0.58
N TRP A 216 -1.99 -22.20 0.60
CA TRP A 216 -0.64 -22.25 0.06
C TRP A 216 0.21 -23.35 0.70
N ARG A 217 0.10 -23.50 2.04
CA ARG A 217 0.80 -24.58 2.75
C ARG A 217 0.35 -25.95 2.24
N ARG A 218 -0.96 -26.15 2.05
CA ARG A 218 -1.51 -27.42 1.52
C ARG A 218 -1.02 -27.72 0.11
N TRP A 219 -0.87 -26.70 -0.75
CA TRP A 219 -0.30 -26.86 -2.09
C TRP A 219 1.18 -27.28 -2.03
N ARG A 220 1.95 -26.66 -1.16
CA ARG A 220 3.36 -27.04 -0.95
C ARG A 220 3.50 -28.46 -0.43
N ASP A 221 2.65 -28.88 0.49
CA ASP A 221 2.66 -30.24 1.06
C ASP A 221 2.35 -31.32 0.00
N LYS A 222 1.60 -30.98 -1.08
CA LYS A 222 1.37 -31.85 -2.25
C LYS A 222 2.59 -31.94 -3.18
N GLY A 223 3.60 -31.11 -2.97
CA GLY A 223 4.84 -31.10 -3.73
C GLY A 223 4.85 -30.22 -4.95
N LEU A 224 6.04 -30.03 -5.51
CA LEU A 224 6.32 -29.13 -6.62
C LEU A 224 5.48 -29.39 -7.90
N PRO A 225 5.23 -30.66 -8.30
CA PRO A 225 4.36 -30.94 -9.46
C PRO A 225 2.95 -30.39 -9.30
N ALA A 226 2.39 -30.43 -8.09
CA ALA A 226 1.05 -29.89 -7.84
C ALA A 226 1.02 -28.34 -7.95
N VAL A 227 2.06 -27.68 -7.47
CA VAL A 227 2.20 -26.22 -7.61
C VAL A 227 2.44 -25.82 -9.06
N ALA A 228 3.26 -26.57 -9.81
CA ALA A 228 3.44 -26.34 -11.24
C ALA A 228 2.12 -26.45 -12.01
N GLU A 229 1.29 -27.44 -11.66
CA GLU A 229 -0.04 -27.59 -12.25
C GLU A 229 -1.00 -26.44 -11.88
N LEU A 230 -0.95 -25.96 -10.62
CA LEU A 230 -1.72 -24.79 -10.20
C LEU A 230 -1.34 -23.55 -11.02
N VAL A 231 -0.05 -23.33 -11.28
CA VAL A 231 0.46 -22.23 -12.10
C VAL A 231 0.02 -22.34 -13.56
N ARG A 232 0.08 -23.55 -14.17
CA ARG A 232 -0.42 -23.76 -15.55
C ARG A 232 -1.91 -23.48 -15.67
N ARG A 233 -2.69 -23.85 -14.65
CA ARG A 233 -4.15 -23.59 -14.63
C ARG A 233 -4.48 -22.13 -14.45
N PHE A 234 -3.58 -21.33 -13.90
CA PHE A 234 -3.82 -19.91 -13.72
C PHE A 234 -3.87 -19.18 -15.08
N ASP A 235 -2.86 -19.35 -15.90
CA ASP A 235 -2.85 -18.87 -17.29
C ASP A 235 -1.81 -19.67 -18.11
N PRO A 236 -2.11 -20.06 -19.37
CA PRO A 236 -1.17 -20.78 -20.24
C PRO A 236 0.17 -20.10 -20.46
N ILE A 237 0.26 -18.77 -20.34
CA ILE A 237 1.53 -18.04 -20.47
C ILE A 237 2.58 -18.45 -19.42
N PHE A 238 2.14 -19.04 -18.31
CA PHE A 238 3.01 -19.50 -17.24
C PHE A 238 3.53 -20.93 -17.42
N ALA A 239 3.20 -21.61 -18.53
CA ALA A 239 3.61 -22.99 -18.75
C ALA A 239 5.13 -23.16 -18.68
N GLY A 240 5.89 -22.31 -19.38
CA GLY A 240 7.35 -22.34 -19.36
C GLY A 240 7.97 -22.11 -17.97
N PHE A 241 7.38 -21.20 -17.19
CA PHE A 241 7.78 -20.97 -15.81
C PHE A 241 7.47 -22.21 -14.94
N ALA A 242 6.29 -22.80 -15.11
CA ALA A 242 5.90 -24.01 -14.37
C ALA A 242 6.81 -25.21 -14.68
N ASP A 243 7.25 -25.36 -15.95
CA ASP A 243 8.18 -26.42 -16.36
C ASP A 243 9.61 -26.18 -15.84
N ALA A 244 9.99 -24.94 -15.65
CA ALA A 244 11.29 -24.55 -15.13
C ALA A 244 11.42 -24.61 -13.61
N LEU A 245 10.31 -24.81 -12.87
CA LEU A 245 10.33 -24.86 -11.41
C LEU A 245 11.24 -25.96 -10.88
N ARG A 246 12.07 -25.62 -9.89
CA ARG A 246 12.98 -26.56 -9.21
C ARG A 246 12.71 -26.62 -7.70
N ASP A 247 12.16 -25.55 -7.13
CA ASP A 247 11.82 -25.39 -5.73
C ASP A 247 10.70 -24.34 -5.56
N PHE A 248 10.43 -23.93 -4.31
CA PHE A 248 9.41 -22.96 -3.97
C PHE A 248 9.96 -21.52 -3.80
N THR A 249 11.26 -21.31 -4.00
CA THR A 249 11.93 -20.00 -3.83
C THR A 249 11.31 -18.87 -4.68
N PRO A 250 10.80 -19.13 -5.92
CA PRO A 250 10.20 -18.06 -6.71
C PRO A 250 8.86 -17.54 -6.18
N PHE A 251 8.28 -18.17 -5.15
CA PHE A 251 6.96 -17.83 -4.64
C PHE A 251 7.01 -17.04 -3.34
N PHE A 252 6.26 -15.94 -3.30
CA PHE A 252 6.16 -15.05 -2.14
C PHE A 252 4.70 -14.96 -1.67
N PRO A 253 4.31 -15.69 -0.63
CA PRO A 253 2.97 -15.57 -0.06
C PRO A 253 2.82 -14.24 0.68
N LEU A 254 1.75 -13.52 0.39
CA LEU A 254 1.36 -12.29 1.07
C LEU A 254 -0.02 -12.47 1.71
N GLU A 255 -0.08 -12.34 3.01
CA GLU A 255 -1.32 -12.45 3.77
C GLU A 255 -2.30 -11.31 3.44
N GLY A 256 -3.54 -11.67 3.15
CA GLY A 256 -4.61 -10.74 2.81
C GLY A 256 -5.29 -10.12 4.03
N ILE A 257 -4.51 -9.68 5.02
CA ILE A 257 -5.03 -9.13 6.27
C ILE A 257 -5.68 -7.78 6.04
N ILE A 258 -6.89 -7.61 6.62
CA ILE A 258 -7.56 -6.32 6.84
C ILE A 258 -7.65 -6.13 8.35
N ARG A 259 -7.03 -5.07 8.88
CA ARG A 259 -7.06 -4.75 10.31
C ARG A 259 -7.28 -3.26 10.51
N LEU A 260 -8.11 -2.92 11.48
CA LEU A 260 -8.26 -1.55 11.98
C LEU A 260 -7.97 -1.53 13.47
N ILE A 261 -7.08 -0.64 13.89
CA ILE A 261 -6.86 -0.34 15.30
C ILE A 261 -7.99 0.59 15.78
N GLU A 262 -8.53 0.32 16.97
CA GLU A 262 -9.65 1.07 17.56
C GLU A 262 -9.28 2.55 17.76
N ASP A 263 -8.22 2.80 18.50
CA ASP A 263 -7.64 4.11 18.74
C ASP A 263 -6.25 4.19 18.11
N TRP A 264 -5.99 5.20 17.27
CA TRP A 264 -4.67 5.34 16.64
C TRP A 264 -3.68 6.13 17.48
N ALA A 265 -4.10 6.69 18.62
CA ALA A 265 -3.28 7.58 19.42
C ALA A 265 -3.32 7.29 20.91
N ARG A 266 -2.17 7.49 21.56
CA ARG A 266 -1.99 7.69 23.00
C ARG A 266 -1.26 9.03 23.21
N ASP A 267 -1.16 9.50 24.45
CA ASP A 267 -0.35 10.68 24.77
C ASP A 267 1.08 10.47 24.29
N GLY A 268 1.54 11.34 23.39
CA GLY A 268 2.87 11.29 22.78
C GLY A 268 3.11 10.20 21.70
N LEU A 269 2.11 9.35 21.36
CA LEU A 269 2.27 8.26 20.39
C LEU A 269 1.10 8.22 19.41
N LEU A 270 1.40 8.23 18.11
CA LEU A 270 0.44 8.10 17.01
C LEU A 270 0.81 6.90 16.12
N LEU A 271 -0.16 6.09 15.74
CA LEU A 271 -0.01 5.07 14.70
C LEU A 271 -0.55 5.57 13.36
N ILE A 272 0.15 5.26 12.27
CA ILE A 272 -0.28 5.56 10.88
C ILE A 272 0.02 4.39 9.94
N GLY A 273 -0.57 4.42 8.74
CA GLY A 273 -0.37 3.37 7.74
C GLY A 273 -0.78 1.99 8.24
N ASP A 274 -0.07 0.94 7.82
CA ASP A 274 -0.41 -0.45 8.18
C ASP A 274 -0.33 -0.73 9.70
N ALA A 275 0.35 0.11 10.47
CA ALA A 275 0.37 0.01 11.92
C ALA A 275 -1.00 0.36 12.55
N ALA A 276 -1.75 1.27 11.92
CA ALA A 276 -3.10 1.69 12.36
C ALA A 276 -4.21 1.01 11.56
N HIS A 277 -4.02 0.82 10.25
CA HIS A 277 -5.06 0.39 9.32
C HIS A 277 -4.48 -0.45 8.19
N THR A 278 -4.24 -1.72 8.46
CA THR A 278 -3.73 -2.66 7.47
C THR A 278 -4.76 -2.91 6.37
N MET A 279 -4.34 -2.75 5.12
CA MET A 279 -5.15 -3.00 3.93
C MET A 279 -4.83 -4.36 3.32
N SER A 280 -5.85 -5.01 2.77
CA SER A 280 -5.67 -6.18 1.91
C SER A 280 -4.88 -5.83 0.64
N PRO A 281 -4.14 -6.79 0.04
CA PRO A 281 -3.51 -6.61 -1.26
C PRO A 281 -4.50 -6.30 -2.39
N ALA A 282 -5.79 -6.62 -2.21
CA ALA A 282 -6.82 -6.38 -3.22
C ALA A 282 -6.93 -4.89 -3.58
N GLY A 283 -6.76 -4.59 -4.87
CA GLY A 283 -6.82 -3.24 -5.40
C GLY A 283 -5.56 -2.39 -5.20
N ALA A 284 -4.48 -2.94 -4.60
CA ALA A 284 -3.22 -2.24 -4.35
C ALA A 284 -3.39 -0.86 -3.69
N VAL A 285 -4.26 -0.76 -2.67
CA VAL A 285 -4.62 0.52 -2.04
C VAL A 285 -3.75 0.87 -0.83
N GLY A 286 -3.12 -0.10 -0.17
CA GLY A 286 -2.46 0.08 1.13
C GLY A 286 -1.43 1.21 1.16
N VAL A 287 -0.44 1.19 0.25
CA VAL A 287 0.59 2.23 0.15
C VAL A 287 -0.01 3.62 -0.09
N ASN A 288 -1.07 3.68 -0.90
CA ASN A 288 -1.72 4.94 -1.27
C ASN A 288 -2.45 5.57 -0.07
N VAL A 289 -3.14 4.73 0.72
CA VAL A 289 -3.80 5.17 1.96
C VAL A 289 -2.77 5.59 3.01
N ALA A 290 -1.66 4.85 3.13
CA ALA A 290 -0.57 5.20 4.06
C ALA A 290 0.07 6.54 3.72
N ILE A 291 0.35 6.82 2.43
CA ILE A 291 0.88 8.10 1.97
C ILE A 291 -0.11 9.24 2.25
N ALA A 292 -1.40 9.02 1.97
CA ALA A 292 -2.44 9.98 2.25
C ALA A 292 -2.58 10.28 3.75
N THR A 293 -2.52 9.24 4.59
CA THR A 293 -2.53 9.41 6.06
C THR A 293 -1.29 10.15 6.54
N ALA A 294 -0.10 9.88 5.96
CA ALA A 294 1.12 10.60 6.30
C ALA A 294 1.04 12.10 5.95
N ALA A 295 0.40 12.47 4.83
CA ALA A 295 0.20 13.87 4.46
C ALA A 295 -0.73 14.60 5.44
N VAL A 296 -1.85 13.96 5.84
CA VAL A 296 -2.74 14.49 6.87
C VAL A 296 -2.02 14.60 8.21
N ALA A 297 -1.28 13.57 8.61
CA ALA A 297 -0.50 13.60 9.84
C ALA A 297 0.54 14.74 9.86
N ALA A 298 1.20 15.02 8.74
CA ALA A 298 2.12 16.15 8.67
C ALA A 298 1.42 17.49 8.95
N GLN A 299 0.25 17.69 8.36
CA GLN A 299 -0.52 18.92 8.54
C GLN A 299 -1.04 19.09 9.96
N GLU A 300 -1.55 18.01 10.58
CA GLU A 300 -2.10 18.06 11.93
C GLU A 300 -1.01 18.13 13.02
N LEU A 301 0.14 17.49 12.80
CA LEU A 301 1.21 17.47 13.79
C LEU A 301 2.08 18.74 13.79
N TYR A 302 2.39 19.29 12.61
CA TYR A 302 3.35 20.39 12.49
C TYR A 302 3.07 21.55 13.45
N PRO A 303 1.84 22.09 13.59
CA PRO A 303 1.55 23.19 14.50
C PRO A 303 1.64 22.84 15.99
N LEU A 304 1.80 21.57 16.33
CA LEU A 304 1.84 21.08 17.70
C LEU A 304 3.27 20.79 18.19
N LEU A 305 4.26 20.80 17.29
CA LEU A 305 5.66 20.49 17.62
C LEU A 305 6.32 21.63 18.41
N GLY A 306 7.32 21.30 19.21
CA GLY A 306 8.10 22.24 20.02
C GLY A 306 7.50 22.58 21.39
N HIS A 307 6.43 21.88 21.80
CA HIS A 307 5.74 22.13 23.07
C HIS A 307 5.72 20.91 24.01
N GLY A 308 6.60 19.94 23.77
CA GLY A 308 6.67 18.67 24.50
C GLY A 308 5.62 17.65 24.05
N PRO A 309 5.45 16.55 24.82
CA PRO A 309 4.60 15.43 24.39
C PRO A 309 3.17 15.85 24.05
N ILE A 310 2.74 15.52 22.83
CA ILE A 310 1.43 15.93 22.29
C ILE A 310 0.31 15.08 22.90
N PRO A 311 -0.76 15.69 23.47
CA PRO A 311 -1.88 14.95 24.04
C PRO A 311 -2.62 14.11 23.00
N ARG A 312 -3.17 12.96 23.44
CA ARG A 312 -3.96 12.02 22.63
C ARG A 312 -5.06 12.72 21.82
N GLU A 313 -5.83 13.62 22.45
CA GLU A 313 -6.96 14.32 21.79
C GLU A 313 -6.53 15.11 20.55
N LYS A 314 -5.31 15.67 20.57
CA LYS A 314 -4.74 16.37 19.42
C LYS A 314 -4.30 15.37 18.34
N LEU A 315 -3.64 14.29 18.71
CA LEU A 315 -3.19 13.24 17.80
C LEU A 315 -4.37 12.52 17.11
N GLN A 316 -5.50 12.36 17.80
CA GLN A 316 -6.73 11.77 17.25
C GLN A 316 -7.33 12.58 16.07
N ALA A 317 -6.90 13.82 15.84
CA ALA A 317 -7.32 14.58 14.66
C ALA A 317 -7.01 13.82 13.35
N VAL A 318 -5.87 13.15 13.27
CA VAL A 318 -5.49 12.33 12.12
C VAL A 318 -6.48 11.19 11.89
N GLN A 319 -6.85 10.46 12.95
CA GLN A 319 -7.85 9.39 12.87
C GLN A 319 -9.21 9.94 12.43
N ARG A 320 -9.72 11.01 13.06
CA ARG A 320 -11.01 11.61 12.72
C ARG A 320 -11.12 11.99 11.23
N ILE A 321 -10.02 12.47 10.63
CA ILE A 321 -10.01 12.84 9.21
C ILE A 321 -9.95 11.60 8.31
N ARG A 322 -9.19 10.55 8.70
CA ARG A 322 -8.87 9.44 7.81
C ARG A 322 -9.74 8.19 7.96
N GLU A 323 -10.31 7.99 9.14
CA GLU A 323 -10.98 6.71 9.48
C GLU A 323 -12.16 6.38 8.57
N SER A 324 -12.96 7.37 8.18
CA SER A 324 -14.12 7.14 7.31
C SER A 324 -13.70 6.60 5.93
N ASP A 325 -12.56 7.06 5.40
CA ASP A 325 -11.98 6.57 4.15
C ASP A 325 -11.49 5.15 4.31
N VAL A 326 -10.73 4.89 5.38
CA VAL A 326 -10.20 3.57 5.71
C VAL A 326 -11.34 2.56 5.81
N ARG A 327 -12.37 2.85 6.60
CA ARG A 327 -13.54 1.99 6.77
C ARG A 327 -14.29 1.76 5.46
N THR A 328 -14.39 2.77 4.62
CA THR A 328 -15.03 2.63 3.30
C THR A 328 -14.23 1.70 2.39
N LEU A 329 -12.90 1.84 2.35
CA LEU A 329 -12.03 0.98 1.57
C LEU A 329 -12.01 -0.45 2.12
N HIS A 330 -11.97 -0.64 3.43
CA HIS A 330 -12.09 -1.97 4.05
C HIS A 330 -13.40 -2.67 3.65
N ARG A 331 -14.55 -1.95 3.69
CA ARG A 331 -15.85 -2.50 3.25
C ARG A 331 -15.85 -2.89 1.77
N LEU A 332 -15.25 -2.06 0.90
CA LEU A 332 -15.09 -2.38 -0.52
C LEU A 332 -14.19 -3.60 -0.72
N GLN A 333 -13.08 -3.69 0.00
CA GLN A 333 -12.17 -4.83 -0.07
C GLN A 333 -12.85 -6.11 0.43
N LEU A 334 -13.53 -6.09 1.57
CA LEU A 334 -14.28 -7.24 2.08
C LEU A 334 -15.40 -7.67 1.12
N GLY A 335 -16.09 -6.72 0.48
CA GLY A 335 -17.07 -7.01 -0.56
C GLY A 335 -16.44 -7.71 -1.78
N ALA A 336 -15.33 -7.18 -2.28
CA ALA A 336 -14.59 -7.78 -3.39
C ALA A 336 -14.04 -9.18 -3.03
N GLN A 337 -13.52 -9.35 -1.81
CA GLN A 337 -13.05 -10.64 -1.30
C GLN A 337 -14.16 -11.69 -1.28
N ARG A 338 -15.36 -11.34 -0.79
CA ARG A 338 -16.50 -12.25 -0.79
C ARG A 338 -16.85 -12.72 -2.21
N VAL A 339 -16.79 -11.85 -3.21
CA VAL A 339 -17.00 -12.20 -4.62
C VAL A 339 -15.84 -13.06 -5.14
N LEU A 340 -14.60 -12.70 -4.83
CA LEU A 340 -13.40 -13.42 -5.26
C LEU A 340 -13.30 -14.81 -4.62
N LEU A 341 -13.66 -14.93 -3.33
CA LEU A 341 -13.56 -16.18 -2.57
C LEU A 341 -14.87 -16.98 -2.57
N SER A 342 -15.99 -16.35 -2.96
CA SER A 342 -17.26 -17.07 -2.99
C SER A 342 -17.08 -18.36 -3.77
N GLN A 343 -17.36 -19.49 -3.12
CA GLN A 343 -17.40 -20.81 -3.75
C GLN A 343 -18.56 -20.92 -4.76
N GLY A 344 -18.98 -19.79 -5.31
CA GLY A 344 -20.04 -19.68 -6.30
C GLY A 344 -19.83 -20.51 -7.56
N SER A 345 -18.59 -20.98 -7.77
CA SER A 345 -18.29 -21.98 -8.79
C SER A 345 -18.90 -23.37 -8.49
N ARG A 346 -19.21 -23.68 -7.23
CA ARG A 346 -19.83 -24.98 -6.85
C ARG A 346 -21.37 -24.95 -6.83
N HIS A 347 -21.98 -23.73 -6.74
CA HIS A 347 -23.42 -23.57 -6.85
C HIS A 347 -23.76 -23.06 -8.26
N PRO A 348 -24.42 -23.88 -9.12
CA PRO A 348 -24.72 -23.52 -10.51
C PRO A 348 -25.51 -22.20 -10.60
N ILE A 349 -26.40 -21.93 -9.66
CA ILE A 349 -27.24 -20.72 -9.61
C ILE A 349 -26.39 -19.48 -9.37
N VAL A 350 -25.42 -19.53 -8.42
CA VAL A 350 -24.54 -18.38 -8.09
C VAL A 350 -23.55 -18.14 -9.24
N SER A 351 -23.01 -19.19 -9.82
CA SER A 351 -22.16 -19.11 -11.02
C SER A 351 -22.91 -18.49 -12.21
N TRP A 352 -24.16 -18.89 -12.43
CA TRP A 352 -25.02 -18.31 -13.45
C TRP A 352 -25.33 -16.83 -13.16
N LEU A 353 -25.66 -16.48 -11.91
CA LEU A 353 -25.95 -15.10 -11.49
C LEU A 353 -24.72 -14.20 -11.69
N VAL A 354 -23.54 -14.67 -11.30
CA VAL A 354 -22.28 -13.93 -11.53
C VAL A 354 -22.00 -13.74 -13.02
N ARG A 355 -22.19 -14.79 -13.85
CA ARG A 355 -22.02 -14.70 -15.29
C ARG A 355 -23.04 -13.75 -15.96
N ALA A 356 -24.27 -13.67 -15.45
CA ALA A 356 -25.29 -12.79 -15.98
C ALA A 356 -25.17 -11.34 -15.48
N VAL A 357 -24.89 -11.14 -14.20
CA VAL A 357 -24.90 -9.82 -13.55
C VAL A 357 -23.58 -9.10 -13.71
N LEU A 358 -22.44 -9.82 -13.65
CA LEU A 358 -21.12 -9.19 -13.75
C LEU A 358 -20.92 -8.39 -15.04
N PRO A 359 -21.22 -8.92 -16.25
CA PRO A 359 -21.12 -8.15 -17.49
C PRO A 359 -22.04 -6.91 -17.53
N LEU A 360 -23.24 -7.03 -16.96
CA LEU A 360 -24.17 -5.90 -16.83
C LEU A 360 -23.62 -4.83 -15.87
N PHE A 361 -23.08 -5.24 -14.74
CA PHE A 361 -22.42 -4.33 -13.78
C PHE A 361 -21.21 -3.66 -14.41
N LEU A 362 -20.36 -4.41 -15.12
CA LEU A 362 -19.17 -3.89 -15.80
C LEU A 362 -19.50 -2.87 -16.90
N ARG A 363 -20.70 -2.94 -17.48
CA ARG A 363 -21.23 -1.97 -18.46
C ARG A 363 -22.09 -0.86 -17.82
N SER A 364 -22.38 -0.95 -16.53
CA SER A 364 -23.27 -0.02 -15.85
C SER A 364 -22.59 1.33 -15.59
N PRO A 365 -23.35 2.45 -15.52
CA PRO A 365 -22.81 3.75 -15.14
C PRO A 365 -22.36 3.82 -13.66
N LEU A 366 -22.63 2.76 -12.88
CA LEU A 366 -22.18 2.64 -11.49
C LEU A 366 -20.71 2.24 -11.38
N LEU A 367 -20.21 1.45 -12.33
CA LEU A 367 -18.82 0.97 -12.31
C LEU A 367 -17.80 2.11 -12.23
N PRO A 368 -17.86 3.17 -13.04
CA PRO A 368 -16.92 4.28 -12.93
C PRO A 368 -16.96 4.98 -11.56
N ARG A 369 -18.14 5.06 -10.90
CA ARG A 369 -18.26 5.62 -9.56
C ARG A 369 -17.57 4.76 -8.51
N VAL A 370 -17.76 3.44 -8.57
CA VAL A 370 -17.09 2.47 -7.67
C VAL A 370 -15.57 2.49 -7.90
N GLN A 371 -15.14 2.47 -9.16
CA GLN A 371 -13.73 2.55 -9.53
C GLN A 371 -13.09 3.86 -9.06
N ARG A 372 -13.76 4.99 -9.29
CA ARG A 372 -13.30 6.29 -8.81
C ARG A 372 -13.16 6.29 -7.29
N ARG A 373 -14.10 5.70 -6.55
CA ARG A 373 -14.01 5.60 -5.10
C ARG A 373 -12.84 4.71 -4.66
N LEU A 374 -12.59 3.62 -5.36
CA LEU A 374 -11.48 2.70 -5.07
C LEU A 374 -10.11 3.34 -5.36
N PHE A 375 -9.98 4.03 -6.50
CA PHE A 375 -8.68 4.58 -6.95
C PHE A 375 -8.40 6.01 -6.48
N PHE A 376 -9.40 6.77 -6.07
CA PHE A 376 -9.23 8.12 -5.52
C PHE A 376 -9.62 8.24 -4.05
N GLY A 377 -10.37 7.29 -3.51
CA GLY A 377 -10.85 7.36 -2.13
C GLY A 377 -11.73 8.60 -1.88
N VAL A 378 -11.63 9.15 -0.68
CA VAL A 378 -12.20 10.46 -0.31
C VAL A 378 -11.17 11.54 -0.64
N PRO A 379 -11.58 12.68 -1.20
CA PRO A 379 -10.69 13.81 -1.42
C PRO A 379 -9.98 14.20 -0.11
N LEU A 380 -8.67 14.30 -0.16
CA LEU A 380 -7.91 14.83 0.97
C LEU A 380 -8.32 16.28 1.25
N PRO A 381 -8.30 16.72 2.53
CA PRO A 381 -8.44 18.13 2.83
C PRO A 381 -7.37 18.95 2.09
N PRO A 382 -7.61 20.25 1.87
CA PRO A 382 -6.59 21.11 1.31
C PRO A 382 -5.31 21.01 2.15
N LEU A 383 -4.18 20.72 1.51
CA LEU A 383 -2.88 20.73 2.17
C LEU A 383 -2.33 22.15 2.15
N ASP A 384 -1.71 22.57 3.26
CA ASP A 384 -0.98 23.82 3.35
C ASP A 384 0.09 23.86 2.23
N PRO A 385 0.08 24.90 1.36
CA PRO A 385 1.06 25.04 0.28
C PRO A 385 2.54 25.00 0.75
N ALA A 386 2.79 25.33 2.00
CA ALA A 386 4.14 25.30 2.56
C ALA A 386 4.75 23.88 2.69
N PHE A 387 3.94 22.83 2.55
CA PHE A 387 4.44 21.45 2.40
C PHE A 387 4.87 21.15 0.96
N SER A 388 4.58 22.03 -0.01
CA SER A 388 4.93 21.81 -1.41
C SER A 388 6.43 22.03 -1.64
N PHE A 389 7.01 21.19 -2.50
CA PHE A 389 8.37 21.32 -3.02
C PHE A 389 8.42 22.11 -4.34
N ARG A 390 7.29 22.64 -4.81
CA ARG A 390 7.29 23.57 -5.95
C ARG A 390 7.96 24.85 -5.50
N GLU A 391 8.82 25.39 -6.35
CA GLU A 391 9.29 26.77 -6.16
C GLU A 391 8.10 27.72 -6.24
N PRO A 392 8.02 28.73 -5.34
CA PRO A 392 7.00 29.75 -5.50
C PRO A 392 7.14 30.38 -6.89
N ALA A 393 6.03 30.47 -7.62
CA ALA A 393 6.02 31.16 -8.90
C ALA A 393 6.60 32.57 -8.66
N VAL A 394 7.74 32.85 -9.28
CA VAL A 394 8.32 34.21 -9.28
C VAL A 394 7.23 35.10 -9.88
N ALA A 395 6.64 35.93 -9.03
CA ALA A 395 5.70 36.93 -9.51
C ALA A 395 6.44 37.76 -10.57
N SER A 396 6.06 37.59 -11.84
CA SER A 396 6.59 38.43 -12.89
C SER A 396 6.12 39.84 -12.59
N THR A 397 6.96 40.62 -11.95
CA THR A 397 6.83 42.06 -11.90
C THR A 397 6.96 42.55 -13.34
N ARG A 398 5.83 42.59 -14.03
CA ARG A 398 5.72 43.44 -15.23
C ARG A 398 5.70 44.86 -14.73
N GLY A 399 6.86 45.53 -14.85
CA GLY A 399 6.95 46.99 -14.83
C GLY A 399 6.36 47.58 -16.08
#